data_e8ce069d05006be554d24069acdca1a2
#
_entry.id   e8ce069d05006be554d24069acdca1a2
#
_cell.length_a   1.000
_cell.length_b   1.000
_cell.length_c   1.000
_cell.angle_alpha   90.00
_cell.angle_beta   90.00
_cell.angle_gamma   90.00
#
_symmetry.space_group_name_H-M   'P 1'
#
loop_
_entity.id
_entity.type
_entity.pdbx_description
1 polymer ?
#
loop_
_entity_poly.entity_id
_entity_poly.type
_entity_poly.pdbx_seq_one_letter_code
_entity_poly.pdbx_strand_id
1 'polypeptide(L)'
;ITPFVNQASLINALLDKGLIDHDTEVHIELGRELNDANMRAAIRQQNKHNESERAKAKVVLKDYGVNNVSDDDIAKYILWEEQGKKCLYTGKQIGFECIFGPDPKYDIEHTIPRSRGGDSTMENLTLCDSRFNREVKKTKLPSELANADEVMQRVAFMKEKADDLQKQIRRCRTNASMDKSQKDRIIQKRHSLELQQVYWRNKYRRFEMTEVPEDFSRRQGAT
;
A
#
# COMPACT_ATOMS: atom_id res chain seq x y z
N ILE A 1 -6.58 -23.75 -8.61
CA ILE A 1 -6.80 -25.15 -9.02
C ILE A 1 -7.87 -25.23 -10.10
N THR A 2 -9.04 -24.58 -9.96
CA THR A 2 -10.16 -24.66 -10.91
C THR A 2 -9.83 -24.17 -12.34
N PRO A 3 -9.14 -23.02 -12.56
CA PRO A 3 -8.76 -22.59 -13.90
C PRO A 3 -7.85 -23.58 -14.63
N PHE A 4 -6.92 -24.20 -13.91
CA PHE A 4 -5.99 -25.18 -14.47
C PHE A 4 -6.73 -26.48 -14.88
N VAL A 5 -7.66 -26.95 -14.07
CA VAL A 5 -8.49 -28.14 -14.38
C VAL A 5 -9.32 -27.91 -15.64
N ASN A 6 -9.91 -26.71 -15.82
CA ASN A 6 -10.65 -26.36 -17.02
C ASN A 6 -9.75 -26.31 -18.28
N GLN A 7 -8.52 -25.83 -18.16
CA GLN A 7 -7.53 -25.79 -19.26
C GLN A 7 -7.10 -27.23 -19.64
N ALA A 8 -6.81 -28.10 -18.69
CA ALA A 8 -6.47 -29.48 -18.94
C ALA A 8 -7.62 -30.22 -19.64
N SER A 9 -8.86 -29.99 -19.24
CA SER A 9 -10.05 -30.56 -19.88
C SER A 9 -10.18 -30.11 -21.32
N LEU A 10 -9.89 -28.82 -21.63
CA LEU A 10 -9.90 -28.29 -22.97
C LEU A 10 -8.80 -28.93 -23.86
N ILE A 11 -7.59 -29.06 -23.32
CA ILE A 11 -6.46 -29.70 -24.03
C ILE A 11 -6.82 -31.15 -24.40
N ASN A 12 -7.35 -31.92 -23.44
CA ASN A 12 -7.81 -33.28 -23.71
C ASN A 12 -8.88 -33.33 -24.78
N ALA A 13 -9.86 -32.43 -24.76
CA ALA A 13 -10.89 -32.36 -25.77
C ALA A 13 -10.37 -32.00 -27.18
N LEU A 14 -9.28 -31.24 -27.27
CA LEU A 14 -8.60 -30.91 -28.52
C LEU A 14 -7.81 -32.10 -29.07
N LEU A 15 -7.14 -32.86 -28.19
CA LEU A 15 -6.47 -34.13 -28.52
C LEU A 15 -7.47 -35.16 -29.05
N ASP A 16 -8.59 -35.36 -28.36
CA ASP A 16 -9.64 -36.31 -28.71
C ASP A 16 -10.26 -36.00 -30.10
N LYS A 17 -10.29 -34.73 -30.46
CA LYS A 17 -10.78 -34.26 -31.77
C LYS A 17 -9.69 -34.27 -32.86
N GLY A 18 -8.46 -34.63 -32.53
CA GLY A 18 -7.34 -34.62 -33.47
C GLY A 18 -6.95 -33.21 -33.97
N LEU A 19 -7.30 -32.17 -33.22
CA LEU A 19 -6.97 -30.78 -33.55
C LEU A 19 -5.56 -30.39 -33.09
N ILE A 20 -5.02 -31.11 -32.13
CA ILE A 20 -3.63 -31.06 -31.65
C ILE A 20 -3.15 -32.51 -31.47
N ASP A 21 -1.85 -32.72 -31.43
CA ASP A 21 -1.19 -34.03 -31.15
C ASP A 21 -0.37 -33.93 -29.85
N HIS A 22 0.25 -35.05 -29.50
CA HIS A 22 1.10 -35.15 -28.30
C HIS A 22 2.43 -34.40 -28.42
N ASP A 23 2.85 -34.01 -29.63
CA ASP A 23 4.05 -33.23 -29.88
C ASP A 23 3.75 -31.72 -29.97
N THR A 24 2.48 -31.34 -29.88
CA THR A 24 2.07 -29.93 -29.89
C THR A 24 2.42 -29.23 -28.59
N GLU A 25 3.24 -28.18 -28.66
CA GLU A 25 3.58 -27.34 -27.52
C GLU A 25 2.42 -26.38 -27.21
N VAL A 26 1.85 -26.50 -26.00
CA VAL A 26 0.70 -25.69 -25.57
C VAL A 26 1.18 -24.62 -24.57
N HIS A 27 1.15 -23.36 -25.00
CA HIS A 27 1.43 -22.23 -24.13
C HIS A 27 0.14 -21.77 -23.41
N ILE A 28 0.08 -21.96 -22.11
CA ILE A 28 -1.04 -21.47 -21.28
C ILE A 28 -0.63 -20.14 -20.67
N GLU A 29 -1.19 -19.05 -21.19
CA GLU A 29 -1.14 -17.75 -20.54
C GLU A 29 -2.18 -17.71 -19.42
N LEU A 30 -1.72 -17.77 -18.18
CA LEU A 30 -2.56 -17.45 -17.03
C LEU A 30 -2.75 -15.93 -17.01
N GLY A 31 -3.86 -15.48 -17.56
CA GLY A 31 -4.29 -14.09 -17.36
C GLY A 31 -4.37 -13.83 -15.85
N ARG A 32 -3.90 -12.64 -15.39
CA ARG A 32 -4.15 -12.18 -14.01
C ARG A 32 -5.61 -12.41 -13.69
N GLU A 33 -5.91 -12.98 -12.51
CA GLU A 33 -7.29 -13.08 -12.04
C GLU A 33 -7.93 -11.69 -12.17
N LEU A 34 -8.86 -11.58 -13.12
CA LEU A 34 -9.57 -10.32 -13.31
C LEU A 34 -10.36 -10.07 -12.04
N ASN A 35 -10.03 -9.01 -11.32
CA ASN A 35 -10.81 -8.56 -10.20
C ASN A 35 -12.30 -8.56 -10.58
N ASP A 36 -13.16 -9.08 -9.72
CA ASP A 36 -14.59 -9.04 -9.96
C ASP A 36 -15.12 -7.60 -10.08
N ALA A 37 -16.35 -7.44 -10.52
CA ALA A 37 -16.94 -6.12 -10.74
C ALA A 37 -16.97 -5.26 -9.45
N ASN A 38 -17.17 -5.89 -8.29
CA ASN A 38 -17.23 -5.21 -7.00
C ASN A 38 -15.84 -4.78 -6.54
N MET A 39 -14.80 -5.61 -6.74
CA MET A 39 -13.42 -5.22 -6.47
C MET A 39 -12.98 -4.06 -7.38
N ARG A 40 -13.28 -4.13 -8.69
CA ARG A 40 -12.99 -3.00 -9.61
C ARG A 40 -13.69 -1.72 -9.18
N ALA A 41 -14.93 -1.79 -8.69
CA ALA A 41 -15.64 -0.64 -8.15
C ALA A 41 -14.96 -0.09 -6.89
N ALA A 42 -14.54 -0.95 -5.96
CA ALA A 42 -13.82 -0.56 -4.76
C ALA A 42 -12.49 0.12 -5.09
N ILE A 43 -11.71 -0.43 -6.02
CA ILE A 43 -10.44 0.18 -6.49
C ILE A 43 -10.69 1.57 -7.10
N ARG A 44 -11.71 1.72 -7.98
CA ARG A 44 -12.05 3.03 -8.55
C ARG A 44 -12.45 4.04 -7.47
N GLN A 45 -13.20 3.61 -6.46
CA GLN A 45 -13.59 4.47 -5.35
C GLN A 45 -12.37 4.88 -4.52
N GLN A 46 -11.44 3.97 -4.25
CA GLN A 46 -10.19 4.26 -3.54
C GLN A 46 -9.33 5.26 -4.32
N ASN A 47 -9.18 5.08 -5.64
CA ASN A 47 -8.42 6.01 -6.48
C ASN A 47 -9.04 7.40 -6.47
N LYS A 48 -10.37 7.50 -6.60
CA LYS A 48 -11.08 8.79 -6.50
C LYS A 48 -10.92 9.45 -5.12
N HIS A 49 -10.92 8.65 -4.06
CA HIS A 49 -10.64 9.16 -2.71
C HIS A 49 -9.20 9.71 -2.62
N ASN A 50 -8.21 8.96 -3.09
CA ASN A 50 -6.81 9.39 -3.09
C ASN A 50 -6.60 10.67 -3.92
N GLU A 51 -7.24 10.79 -5.09
CA GLU A 51 -7.23 12.02 -5.90
C GLU A 51 -7.83 13.20 -5.15
N SER A 52 -8.95 12.98 -4.45
CA SER A 52 -9.59 14.01 -3.61
C SER A 52 -8.68 14.47 -2.47
N GLU A 53 -8.02 13.53 -1.77
CA GLU A 53 -7.07 13.87 -0.70
C GLU A 53 -5.86 14.64 -1.23
N ARG A 54 -5.34 14.26 -2.39
CA ARG A 54 -4.26 15.01 -3.07
C ARG A 54 -4.68 16.42 -3.47
N ALA A 55 -5.91 16.57 -3.97
CA ALA A 55 -6.46 17.88 -4.32
C ALA A 55 -6.64 18.78 -3.09
N LYS A 56 -7.14 18.23 -1.97
CA LYS A 56 -7.25 18.94 -0.68
C LYS A 56 -5.88 19.36 -0.17
N ALA A 57 -4.90 18.45 -0.17
CA ALA A 57 -3.53 18.76 0.22
C ALA A 57 -2.96 19.91 -0.60
N LYS A 58 -3.17 19.91 -1.91
CA LYS A 58 -2.71 20.98 -2.81
C LYS A 58 -3.34 22.34 -2.48
N VAL A 59 -4.64 22.38 -2.11
CA VAL A 59 -5.31 23.60 -1.70
C VAL A 59 -4.71 24.11 -0.40
N VAL A 60 -4.59 23.25 0.62
CA VAL A 60 -4.02 23.61 1.92
C VAL A 60 -2.60 24.17 1.78
N LEU A 61 -1.75 23.49 0.98
CA LEU A 61 -0.37 23.95 0.76
C LEU A 61 -0.31 25.34 0.11
N LYS A 62 -1.20 25.62 -0.85
CA LYS A 62 -1.30 26.94 -1.46
C LYS A 62 -1.77 28.01 -0.46
N ASP A 63 -2.76 27.71 0.38
CA ASP A 63 -3.27 28.61 1.39
C ASP A 63 -2.20 28.96 2.44
N TYR A 64 -1.27 28.03 2.70
CA TYR A 64 -0.08 28.26 3.54
C TYR A 64 1.08 28.95 2.79
N GLY A 65 0.90 29.34 1.54
CA GLY A 65 1.89 30.12 0.78
C GLY A 65 2.95 29.27 0.04
N VAL A 66 2.75 27.97 -0.09
CA VAL A 66 3.65 27.12 -0.91
C VAL A 66 3.35 27.41 -2.39
N ASN A 67 4.26 28.10 -3.05
CA ASN A 67 4.15 28.37 -4.48
C ASN A 67 4.60 27.16 -5.29
N ASN A 68 3.94 26.89 -6.44
CA ASN A 68 4.31 25.78 -7.35
C ASN A 68 4.33 24.40 -6.65
N VAL A 69 3.25 24.07 -5.95
CA VAL A 69 3.10 22.81 -5.23
C VAL A 69 3.40 21.61 -6.13
N SER A 70 4.48 20.89 -5.84
CA SER A 70 4.93 19.69 -6.52
C SER A 70 4.20 18.43 -6.01
N ASP A 71 4.35 17.31 -6.71
CA ASP A 71 3.85 16.02 -6.25
C ASP A 71 4.55 15.54 -4.97
N ASP A 72 5.84 15.87 -4.82
CA ASP A 72 6.60 15.61 -3.59
C ASP A 72 6.07 16.40 -2.41
N ASP A 73 5.69 17.66 -2.59
CA ASP A 73 5.08 18.47 -1.52
C ASP A 73 3.74 17.87 -1.07
N ILE A 74 2.93 17.43 -2.03
CA ILE A 74 1.66 16.74 -1.73
C ILE A 74 1.94 15.45 -0.96
N ALA A 75 2.92 14.64 -1.37
CA ALA A 75 3.28 13.42 -0.68
C ALA A 75 3.79 13.69 0.74
N LYS A 76 4.67 14.69 0.93
CA LYS A 76 5.14 15.12 2.25
C LYS A 76 3.99 15.53 3.17
N TYR A 77 3.04 16.29 2.64
CA TYR A 77 1.88 16.73 3.42
C TYR A 77 1.00 15.54 3.87
N ILE A 78 0.71 14.61 2.95
CA ILE A 78 -0.08 13.42 3.26
C ILE A 78 0.64 12.55 4.31
N LEU A 79 1.95 12.33 4.17
CA LEU A 79 2.75 11.56 5.13
C LEU A 79 2.79 12.26 6.49
N TRP A 80 2.91 13.58 6.53
CA TRP A 80 2.91 14.38 7.74
C TRP A 80 1.60 14.24 8.53
N GLU A 81 0.46 14.36 7.85
CA GLU A 81 -0.86 14.15 8.46
C GLU A 81 -1.04 12.68 8.92
N GLU A 82 -0.64 11.72 8.09
CA GLU A 82 -0.74 10.30 8.39
C GLU A 82 0.03 9.89 9.65
N GLN A 83 1.21 10.52 9.87
CA GLN A 83 2.08 10.28 11.03
C GLN A 83 1.65 11.05 12.29
N GLY A 84 0.52 11.77 12.24
CA GLY A 84 0.10 12.62 13.36
C GLY A 84 1.10 13.75 13.64
N LYS A 85 1.72 14.28 12.58
CA LYS A 85 2.67 15.41 12.64
C LYS A 85 3.92 15.12 13.48
N LYS A 86 4.33 13.86 13.59
CA LYS A 86 5.51 13.42 14.34
C LYS A 86 6.44 12.59 13.47
N CYS A 87 7.74 12.75 13.69
CA CYS A 87 8.74 11.88 13.08
C CYS A 87 8.72 10.52 13.79
N LEU A 88 8.45 9.45 13.06
CA LEU A 88 8.35 8.10 13.61
C LEU A 88 9.71 7.61 14.16
N TYR A 89 10.81 8.04 13.57
CA TYR A 89 12.16 7.64 13.99
C TYR A 89 12.65 8.38 15.22
N THR A 90 12.46 9.69 15.27
CA THR A 90 13.00 10.53 16.36
C THR A 90 11.99 10.88 17.45
N GLY A 91 10.68 10.69 17.16
CA GLY A 91 9.59 11.09 18.05
C GLY A 91 9.33 12.60 18.13
N LYS A 92 10.12 13.42 17.42
CA LYS A 92 9.97 14.87 17.43
C LYS A 92 8.69 15.31 16.71
N GLN A 93 8.04 16.33 17.23
CA GLN A 93 6.95 17.02 16.55
C GLN A 93 7.48 17.72 15.30
N ILE A 94 6.76 17.62 14.19
CA ILE A 94 7.12 18.22 12.91
C ILE A 94 6.22 19.44 12.69
N GLY A 95 6.81 20.63 12.71
CA GLY A 95 6.12 21.86 12.32
C GLY A 95 6.03 21.99 10.80
N PHE A 96 4.98 22.65 10.31
CA PHE A 96 4.79 22.90 8.87
C PHE A 96 6.00 23.61 8.23
N GLU A 97 6.53 24.63 8.89
CA GLU A 97 7.71 25.40 8.48
C GLU A 97 8.97 24.53 8.31
N CYS A 98 9.05 23.41 9.06
CA CYS A 98 10.18 22.50 8.97
C CYS A 98 10.12 21.58 7.74
N ILE A 99 8.98 21.56 7.02
CA ILE A 99 8.79 20.77 5.80
C ILE A 99 8.81 21.67 4.57
N PHE A 100 8.07 22.79 4.62
CA PHE A 100 7.75 23.65 3.48
C PHE A 100 8.37 25.05 3.58
N GLY A 101 9.09 25.36 4.66
CA GLY A 101 9.80 26.61 4.84
C GLY A 101 11.07 26.71 4.00
N PRO A 102 11.82 27.82 4.13
CA PRO A 102 13.03 28.08 3.36
C PRO A 102 14.20 27.14 3.70
N ASP A 103 14.18 26.50 4.86
CA ASP A 103 15.19 25.52 5.33
C ASP A 103 14.50 24.22 5.78
N PRO A 104 14.06 23.36 4.83
CA PRO A 104 13.36 22.15 5.15
C PRO A 104 14.28 21.15 5.89
N LYS A 105 13.77 20.62 7.01
CA LYS A 105 14.51 19.70 7.90
C LYS A 105 14.00 18.27 7.84
N TYR A 106 12.99 18.00 7.01
CA TYR A 106 12.38 16.68 6.87
C TYR A 106 12.31 16.29 5.40
N ASP A 107 12.72 15.06 5.12
CA ASP A 107 12.70 14.46 3.79
C ASP A 107 11.77 13.24 3.76
N ILE A 108 11.31 12.87 2.56
CA ILE A 108 10.68 11.57 2.33
C ILE A 108 11.76 10.49 2.47
N GLU A 109 11.47 9.53 3.32
CA GLU A 109 12.35 8.42 3.64
C GLU A 109 11.70 7.09 3.23
N HIS A 110 12.50 6.15 2.73
CA HIS A 110 12.08 4.80 2.38
C HIS A 110 12.33 3.87 3.57
N THR A 111 11.26 3.38 4.21
CA THR A 111 11.33 2.46 5.36
C THR A 111 12.20 1.25 5.05
N ILE A 112 11.98 0.62 3.89
CA ILE A 112 12.94 -0.32 3.28
C ILE A 112 13.72 0.47 2.24
N PRO A 113 15.04 0.61 2.40
CA PRO A 113 15.87 1.37 1.46
C PRO A 113 15.79 0.86 0.03
N ARG A 114 15.81 1.76 -0.96
CA ARG A 114 15.80 1.38 -2.38
C ARG A 114 16.96 0.45 -2.76
N SER A 115 18.14 0.64 -2.16
CA SER A 115 19.29 -0.24 -2.35
C SER A 115 19.06 -1.68 -1.84
N ARG A 116 18.04 -1.89 -1.00
CA ARG A 116 17.63 -3.19 -0.48
C ARG A 116 16.32 -3.69 -1.11
N GLY A 117 15.89 -3.12 -2.23
CA GLY A 117 14.69 -3.53 -2.97
C GLY A 117 13.40 -2.79 -2.56
N GLY A 118 13.48 -1.76 -1.73
CA GLY A 118 12.32 -0.95 -1.36
C GLY A 118 11.77 -0.14 -2.54
N ASP A 119 10.44 -0.07 -2.64
CA ASP A 119 9.72 0.72 -3.65
C ASP A 119 9.46 2.16 -3.18
N SER A 120 8.84 2.97 -4.04
CA SER A 120 8.41 4.33 -3.73
C SER A 120 6.88 4.43 -3.55
N THR A 121 6.22 3.36 -3.13
CA THR A 121 4.80 3.40 -2.75
C THR A 121 4.61 4.08 -1.39
N MET A 122 3.45 4.67 -1.17
CA MET A 122 3.12 5.33 0.11
C MET A 122 3.24 4.38 1.32
N GLU A 123 3.11 3.08 1.10
CA GLU A 123 3.32 2.05 2.14
C GLU A 123 4.78 1.96 2.61
N ASN A 124 5.73 2.33 1.75
CA ASN A 124 7.16 2.31 2.06
C ASN A 124 7.73 3.69 2.40
N LEU A 125 6.90 4.73 2.34
CA LEU A 125 7.36 6.11 2.54
C LEU A 125 6.92 6.64 3.91
N THR A 126 7.81 7.42 4.52
CA THR A 126 7.57 8.19 5.74
C THR A 126 8.26 9.55 5.64
N LEU A 127 7.86 10.49 6.50
CA LEU A 127 8.56 11.75 6.65
C LEU A 127 9.53 11.64 7.82
N CYS A 128 10.80 11.84 7.58
CA CYS A 128 11.88 11.68 8.54
C CYS A 128 12.74 12.92 8.66
N ASP A 129 13.28 13.20 9.85
CA ASP A 129 14.33 14.19 10.08
C ASP A 129 15.49 13.89 9.12
N SER A 130 15.85 14.88 8.28
CA SER A 130 16.83 14.73 7.20
C SER A 130 18.21 14.33 7.72
N ARG A 131 18.61 14.89 8.87
CA ARG A 131 19.89 14.56 9.50
C ARG A 131 19.89 13.12 10.00
N PHE A 132 18.83 12.72 10.72
CA PHE A 132 18.70 11.34 11.19
C PHE A 132 18.69 10.35 10.02
N ASN A 133 17.98 10.66 8.94
CA ASN A 133 17.93 9.83 7.74
C ASN A 133 19.32 9.63 7.12
N ARG A 134 20.08 10.71 6.96
CA ARG A 134 21.39 10.69 6.27
C ARG A 134 22.54 10.17 7.14
N GLU A 135 22.53 10.45 8.43
CA GLU A 135 23.64 10.12 9.32
C GLU A 135 23.44 8.80 10.08
N VAL A 136 22.20 8.48 10.49
CA VAL A 136 21.88 7.35 11.38
C VAL A 136 21.23 6.21 10.63
N LYS A 137 20.07 6.46 9.97
CA LYS A 137 19.31 5.42 9.28
C LYS A 137 20.04 4.92 8.04
N LYS A 138 20.40 5.80 7.13
CA LYS A 138 21.08 5.45 5.87
C LYS A 138 20.36 4.31 5.13
N THR A 139 21.04 3.19 4.93
CA THR A 139 20.51 1.96 4.28
C THR A 139 20.05 0.89 5.28
N LYS A 140 19.92 1.24 6.56
CA LYS A 140 19.45 0.33 7.61
C LYS A 140 17.94 0.15 7.54
N LEU A 141 17.47 -1.04 7.93
CA LEU A 141 16.07 -1.27 8.28
C LEU A 141 15.75 -0.62 9.64
N PRO A 142 14.48 -0.31 9.93
CA PRO A 142 14.09 0.19 11.24
C PRO A 142 14.52 -0.72 12.40
N SER A 143 14.48 -2.03 12.22
CA SER A 143 14.90 -3.04 13.20
C SER A 143 16.42 -3.04 13.48
N GLU A 144 17.24 -2.47 12.59
CA GLU A 144 18.70 -2.38 12.75
C GLU A 144 19.13 -1.09 13.47
N LEU A 145 18.18 -0.25 13.88
CA LEU A 145 18.44 1.00 14.57
C LEU A 145 18.59 0.77 16.08
N ALA A 146 19.46 1.56 16.73
CA ALA A 146 19.64 1.49 18.17
C ALA A 146 18.35 1.80 18.98
N ASN A 147 17.43 2.58 18.38
CA ASN A 147 16.14 2.95 18.97
C ASN A 147 14.95 2.20 18.32
N ALA A 148 15.18 0.99 17.81
CA ALA A 148 14.17 0.19 17.11
C ALA A 148 12.88 0.01 17.96
N ASP A 149 13.02 -0.31 19.24
CA ASP A 149 11.87 -0.51 20.14
C ASP A 149 11.00 0.75 20.27
N GLU A 150 11.62 1.92 20.38
CA GLU A 150 10.90 3.19 20.42
C GLU A 150 10.19 3.50 19.09
N VAL A 151 10.84 3.19 17.98
CA VAL A 151 10.23 3.32 16.64
C VAL A 151 9.02 2.40 16.55
N MET A 152 9.13 1.14 16.97
CA MET A 152 8.02 0.18 16.99
C MET A 152 6.84 0.64 17.87
N GLN A 153 7.11 1.23 19.03
CA GLN A 153 6.05 1.82 19.86
C GLN A 153 5.34 2.97 19.13
N ARG A 154 6.08 3.83 18.44
CA ARG A 154 5.50 4.98 17.70
C ARG A 154 4.67 4.56 16.48
N VAL A 155 4.98 3.44 15.83
CA VAL A 155 4.24 2.92 14.68
C VAL A 155 3.11 1.96 15.05
N ALA A 156 2.93 1.62 16.34
CA ALA A 156 1.91 0.69 16.82
C ALA A 156 0.49 1.06 16.36
N PHE A 157 0.18 2.38 16.23
CA PHE A 157 -1.10 2.86 15.72
C PHE A 157 -1.46 2.33 14.33
N MET A 158 -0.46 2.00 13.50
CA MET A 158 -0.69 1.43 12.16
C MET A 158 -1.27 0.02 12.28
N LYS A 159 -0.76 -0.78 13.23
CA LYS A 159 -1.29 -2.11 13.55
C LYS A 159 -2.70 -2.01 14.11
N GLU A 160 -2.91 -1.09 15.06
CA GLU A 160 -4.24 -0.85 15.63
C GLU A 160 -5.27 -0.49 14.57
N LYS A 161 -4.92 0.41 13.62
CA LYS A 161 -5.77 0.75 12.48
C LYS A 161 -6.07 -0.47 11.61
N ALA A 162 -5.06 -1.30 11.29
CA ALA A 162 -5.25 -2.51 10.50
C ALA A 162 -6.17 -3.52 11.21
N ASP A 163 -6.01 -3.68 12.53
CA ASP A 163 -6.84 -4.58 13.36
C ASP A 163 -8.29 -4.09 13.46
N ASP A 164 -8.50 -2.79 13.58
CA ASP A 164 -9.84 -2.19 13.61
C ASP A 164 -10.55 -2.32 12.25
N LEU A 165 -9.83 -2.12 11.15
CA LEU A 165 -10.34 -2.38 9.82
C LEU A 165 -10.70 -3.88 9.65
N GLN A 166 -9.88 -4.79 10.17
CA GLN A 166 -10.17 -6.23 10.16
C GLN A 166 -11.46 -6.56 10.93
N LYS A 167 -11.73 -5.91 12.06
CA LYS A 167 -12.99 -6.05 12.80
C LYS A 167 -14.18 -5.55 11.97
N GLN A 168 -14.03 -4.42 11.27
CA GLN A 168 -15.07 -3.88 10.39
C GLN A 168 -15.34 -4.80 9.19
N ILE A 169 -14.31 -5.37 8.56
CA ILE A 169 -14.41 -6.36 7.48
C ILE A 169 -15.25 -7.56 7.92
N ARG A 170 -14.99 -8.09 9.11
CA ARG A 170 -15.75 -9.23 9.68
C ARG A 170 -17.24 -8.92 9.89
N ARG A 171 -17.62 -7.65 10.03
CA ARG A 171 -19.02 -7.21 10.16
C ARG A 171 -19.74 -7.07 8.81
N CYS A 172 -19.00 -6.99 7.70
CA CYS A 172 -19.54 -6.91 6.35
C CYS A 172 -20.02 -8.29 5.88
N ARG A 173 -21.22 -8.69 6.30
CA ARG A 173 -21.84 -9.98 5.97
C ARG A 173 -23.07 -9.78 5.10
N THR A 174 -23.21 -10.60 4.07
CA THR A 174 -24.45 -10.71 3.27
C THR A 174 -25.31 -11.85 3.79
N ASN A 175 -26.62 -11.74 3.62
CA ASN A 175 -27.57 -12.82 3.95
C ASN A 175 -28.48 -13.14 2.75
N ALA A 176 -29.24 -14.21 2.86
CA ALA A 176 -30.11 -14.70 1.78
C ALA A 176 -31.24 -13.73 1.43
N SER A 177 -31.75 -12.96 2.41
CA SER A 177 -32.89 -12.05 2.24
C SER A 177 -32.56 -10.75 1.51
N MET A 178 -31.26 -10.46 1.33
CA MET A 178 -30.78 -9.24 0.64
C MET A 178 -30.94 -9.40 -0.87
N ASP A 179 -31.38 -8.33 -1.53
CA ASP A 179 -31.33 -8.23 -2.98
C ASP A 179 -29.91 -8.10 -3.51
N LYS A 180 -29.74 -8.20 -4.84
CA LYS A 180 -28.44 -8.12 -5.49
C LYS A 180 -27.72 -6.78 -5.21
N SER A 181 -28.44 -5.65 -5.26
CA SER A 181 -27.86 -4.32 -5.06
C SER A 181 -27.35 -4.15 -3.62
N GLN A 182 -28.10 -4.65 -2.64
CA GLN A 182 -27.67 -4.63 -1.25
C GLN A 182 -26.42 -5.50 -1.03
N LYS A 183 -26.38 -6.70 -1.60
CA LYS A 183 -25.20 -7.59 -1.56
C LYS A 183 -23.99 -6.93 -2.18
N ASP A 184 -24.13 -6.37 -3.38
CA ASP A 184 -23.03 -5.71 -4.09
C ASP A 184 -22.46 -4.53 -3.30
N ARG A 185 -23.30 -3.69 -2.67
CA ARG A 185 -22.87 -2.59 -1.79
C ARG A 185 -22.03 -3.09 -0.61
N ILE A 186 -22.47 -4.16 0.05
CA ILE A 186 -21.75 -4.73 1.19
C ILE A 186 -20.42 -5.32 0.74
N ILE A 187 -20.38 -6.02 -0.40
CA ILE A 187 -19.16 -6.60 -0.96
C ILE A 187 -18.18 -5.47 -1.36
N GLN A 188 -18.65 -4.41 -2.03
CA GLN A 188 -17.82 -3.25 -2.38
C GLN A 188 -17.25 -2.56 -1.14
N LYS A 189 -18.09 -2.35 -0.11
CA LYS A 189 -17.63 -1.80 1.18
C LYS A 189 -16.55 -2.69 1.81
N ARG A 190 -16.76 -4.00 1.82
CA ARG A 190 -15.78 -4.97 2.33
C ARG A 190 -14.46 -4.85 1.59
N HIS A 191 -14.47 -4.84 0.24
CA HIS A 191 -13.25 -4.68 -0.56
C HIS A 191 -12.54 -3.34 -0.32
N SER A 192 -13.30 -2.24 -0.15
CA SER A 192 -12.71 -0.96 0.21
C SER A 192 -11.99 -0.99 1.57
N LEU A 193 -12.58 -1.67 2.56
CA LEU A 193 -11.94 -1.86 3.87
C LEU A 193 -10.72 -2.79 3.79
N GLU A 194 -10.77 -3.83 2.95
CA GLU A 194 -9.66 -4.76 2.70
C GLU A 194 -8.47 -4.03 2.08
N LEU A 195 -8.68 -3.14 1.10
CA LEU A 195 -7.61 -2.31 0.52
C LEU A 195 -6.93 -1.43 1.57
N GLN A 196 -7.71 -0.76 2.42
CA GLN A 196 -7.17 0.08 3.50
C GLN A 196 -6.43 -0.76 4.56
N GLN A 197 -6.98 -1.92 4.92
CA GLN A 197 -6.37 -2.83 5.88
C GLN A 197 -5.02 -3.36 5.37
N VAL A 198 -4.94 -3.73 4.08
CA VAL A 198 -3.71 -4.17 3.44
C VAL A 198 -2.66 -3.05 3.46
N TYR A 199 -3.06 -1.81 3.14
CA TYR A 199 -2.17 -0.64 3.20
C TYR A 199 -1.51 -0.48 4.58
N TRP A 200 -2.31 -0.39 5.65
CA TRP A 200 -1.79 -0.19 7.01
C TRP A 200 -0.98 -1.37 7.51
N ARG A 201 -1.42 -2.59 7.21
CA ARG A 201 -0.69 -3.81 7.57
C ARG A 201 0.65 -3.88 6.86
N ASN A 202 0.71 -3.59 5.56
CA ASN A 202 1.95 -3.61 4.79
C ASN A 202 2.91 -2.52 5.27
N LYS A 203 2.39 -1.32 5.56
CA LYS A 203 3.20 -0.22 6.08
C LYS A 203 3.82 -0.59 7.43
N TYR A 204 3.03 -1.13 8.36
CA TYR A 204 3.52 -1.61 9.65
C TYR A 204 4.56 -2.72 9.51
N ARG A 205 4.29 -3.73 8.67
CA ARG A 205 5.20 -4.86 8.46
C ARG A 205 6.58 -4.45 7.96
N ARG A 206 6.68 -3.36 7.20
CA ARG A 206 7.99 -2.84 6.76
C ARG A 206 8.85 -2.33 7.93
N PHE A 207 8.24 -1.88 9.01
CA PHE A 207 8.96 -1.53 10.24
C PHE A 207 9.39 -2.74 11.06
N GLU A 208 8.62 -3.83 11.02
CA GLU A 208 8.96 -5.08 11.71
C GLU A 208 10.03 -5.91 11.00
N MET A 209 10.30 -5.64 9.72
CA MET A 209 11.24 -6.45 8.94
C MET A 209 12.64 -6.43 9.54
N THR A 210 13.18 -7.61 9.80
CA THR A 210 14.58 -7.83 10.20
C THR A 210 15.44 -8.21 9.01
N GLU A 211 14.81 -8.72 7.94
CA GLU A 211 15.44 -9.16 6.71
C GLU A 211 14.53 -8.85 5.52
N VAL A 212 15.10 -8.45 4.40
CA VAL A 212 14.36 -8.21 3.16
C VAL A 212 14.45 -9.47 2.29
N PRO A 213 13.33 -10.15 1.98
CA PRO A 213 13.35 -11.33 1.12
C PRO A 213 13.93 -11.02 -0.27
N GLU A 214 14.70 -11.94 -0.86
CA GLU A 214 15.34 -11.75 -2.18
C GLU A 214 14.32 -11.46 -3.29
N ASP A 215 13.10 -11.98 -3.18
CA ASP A 215 12.02 -11.77 -4.14
C ASP A 215 11.13 -10.55 -3.83
N PHE A 216 11.48 -9.75 -2.81
CA PHE A 216 10.66 -8.63 -2.34
C PHE A 216 10.38 -7.61 -3.45
N SER A 217 11.41 -7.22 -4.19
CA SER A 217 11.29 -6.28 -5.32
C SER A 217 10.46 -6.83 -6.48
N ARG A 218 10.49 -8.15 -6.72
CA ARG A 218 9.70 -8.81 -7.78
C ARG A 218 8.21 -8.86 -7.43
N ARG A 219 7.87 -9.04 -6.15
CA ARG A 219 6.46 -9.06 -5.69
C ARG A 219 5.79 -7.70 -5.82
N GLN A 220 6.56 -6.62 -5.71
CA GLN A 220 6.05 -5.25 -5.81
C GLN A 220 5.68 -4.84 -7.24
N GLY A 221 6.33 -5.40 -8.25
CA GLY A 221 5.99 -5.18 -9.67
C GLY A 221 4.79 -5.99 -10.18
N ALA A 222 4.19 -6.83 -9.34
CA ALA A 222 3.11 -7.74 -9.69
C ALA A 222 1.70 -7.28 -9.24
N THR A 223 1.55 -6.06 -8.71
CA THR A 223 0.26 -5.48 -8.30
C THR A 223 -0.33 -4.53 -9.34
#